data_b99871420dde21fd18e36bb6e287c8f3
#
_entry.id   b99871420dde21fd18e36bb6e287c8f3
#
_cell.length_a   1.000
_cell.length_b   1.000
_cell.length_c   1.000
_cell.angle_alpha   90.00
_cell.angle_beta   90.00
_cell.angle_gamma   90.00
#
_symmetry.space_group_name_H-M   'P 1'
#
loop_
_entity.id
_entity.type
_entity.pdbx_description
1 polymer ?
#
loop_
_entity_poly.entity_id
_entity_poly.type
_entity_poly.pdbx_seq_one_letter_code
_entity_poly.pdbx_strand_id
1 'polypeptide(L)'
;MDTLFTGVAGLDVHRKSVQGAVRCRQESEKLLRQVRSFVTMTRDLRALADYLQALGVTHVAMEATGVLWKPVWNVLESRFTLLLVKPPHLKKVPGRKPT
;
A
#
# COMPACT_ATOMS: atom_id res chain seq x y z
N MET A 1 23.84 -9.11 6.01
CA MET A 1 23.20 -8.99 6.02
C MET A 1 22.35 -8.69 6.19
N ASP A 2 21.94 -8.40 6.34
CA ASP A 2 21.14 -8.13 6.57
C ASP A 2 20.27 -7.66 6.27
N THR A 3 19.82 -7.43 6.02
CA THR A 3 19.07 -7.02 5.84
C THR A 3 18.05 -6.96 5.79
N LEU A 4 17.74 -6.82 6.12
CA LEU A 4 16.70 -6.81 6.39
C LEU A 4 15.81 -6.02 6.17
N PHE A 5 15.88 -5.00 5.77
CA PHE A 5 15.08 -4.22 5.72
C PHE A 5 14.51 -3.89 4.89
N THR A 6 13.79 -3.54 4.86
CA THR A 6 12.98 -3.58 3.91
C THR A 6 12.15 -2.44 3.87
N GLY A 7 11.57 -2.15 2.79
CA GLY A 7 10.57 -1.15 2.66
C GLY A 7 9.21 -1.77 2.80
N VAL A 8 8.30 -1.01 3.40
CA VAL A 8 6.91 -1.40 3.46
C VAL A 8 6.09 -0.28 2.88
N ALA A 9 4.96 -0.63 2.28
CA ALA A 9 4.07 0.36 1.72
C ALA A 9 2.65 0.08 2.17
N GLY A 10 1.90 1.16 2.38
CA GLY A 10 0.47 1.07 2.61
C GLY A 10 -0.25 1.73 1.47
N LEU A 11 -1.22 1.05 0.91
CA LEU A 11 -2.00 1.59 -0.20
C LEU A 11 -3.43 1.80 0.25
N ASP A 12 -3.93 2.99 -0.05
CA ASP A 12 -5.32 3.32 0.19
C ASP A 12 -5.98 3.33 -1.18
N VAL A 13 -6.80 2.32 -1.45
CA VAL A 13 -7.34 2.09 -2.79
C VAL A 13 -8.73 2.68 -2.87
N HIS A 14 -8.90 3.59 -3.80
CA HIS A 14 -10.18 4.21 -4.11
C HIS A 14 -10.60 3.82 -5.51
N ARG A 15 -11.80 4.21 -5.87
CA ARG A 15 -12.33 3.80 -7.16
C ARG A 15 -11.45 4.26 -8.33
N LYS A 16 -10.99 5.50 -8.28
CA LYS A 16 -10.24 6.07 -9.39
C LYS A 16 -8.78 6.31 -9.10
N SER A 17 -8.35 6.10 -7.88
CA SER A 17 -6.97 6.38 -7.53
C SER A 17 -6.50 5.50 -6.40
N VAL A 18 -5.19 5.33 -6.33
CA VAL A 18 -4.53 4.63 -5.25
C VAL A 18 -3.53 5.59 -4.65
N GLN A 19 -3.60 5.78 -3.36
CA GLN A 19 -2.64 6.59 -2.66
C GLN A 19 -1.68 5.67 -1.93
N GLY A 20 -0.41 5.79 -2.22
CA GLY A 20 0.60 4.93 -1.61
C GLY A 20 1.48 5.70 -0.67
N ALA A 21 1.66 5.19 0.52
CA ALA A 21 2.58 5.72 1.49
C ALA A 21 3.67 4.70 1.69
N VAL A 22 4.91 5.11 1.49
CA VAL A 22 6.05 4.21 1.54
C VAL A 22 6.95 4.59 2.69
N ARG A 23 7.40 3.60 3.42
CA ARG A 23 8.42 3.78 4.43
C ARG A 23 9.55 2.80 4.14
N CYS A 24 10.75 3.30 4.02
CA CYS A 24 11.91 2.44 3.86
C CYS A 24 13.06 3.04 4.63
N ARG A 25 13.93 2.16 5.11
CA ARG A 25 15.08 2.57 5.89
C ARG A 25 16.26 2.69 4.95
N GLN A 26 16.91 3.81 4.99
CA GLN A 26 18.07 4.05 4.17
C GLN A 26 19.33 3.62 4.88
N GLU A 27 20.43 3.62 4.17
CA GLU A 27 21.69 3.23 4.73
C GLU A 27 22.09 4.12 5.91
N SER A 28 21.66 5.37 5.87
CA SER A 28 21.97 6.30 6.95
C SER A 28 21.08 6.06 8.16
N GLU A 29 20.23 5.06 8.10
CA GLU A 29 19.29 4.69 9.14
C GLU A 29 18.19 5.71 9.34
N LYS A 30 18.06 6.63 8.43
CA LYS A 30 16.91 7.52 8.43
C LYS A 30 15.74 6.84 7.73
N LEU A 31 14.56 7.09 8.24
CA LEU A 31 13.37 6.62 7.56
C LEU A 31 13.04 7.56 6.42
N LEU A 32 12.86 6.98 5.25
CA LEU A 32 12.32 7.72 4.13
C LEU A 32 10.82 7.50 4.09
N ARG A 33 10.07 8.60 4.05
CA ARG A 33 8.62 8.51 3.98
C ARG A 33 8.17 9.30 2.78
N GLN A 34 7.46 8.64 1.88
CA GLN A 34 6.94 9.27 0.69
C GLN A 34 5.49 8.88 0.50
N VAL A 35 4.71 9.82 -0.02
CA VAL A 35 3.31 9.59 -0.35
C VAL A 35 3.11 9.99 -1.80
N ARG A 36 2.43 9.14 -2.56
CA ARG A 36 2.21 9.41 -3.96
C ARG A 36 0.90 8.78 -4.41
N SER A 37 0.24 9.41 -5.36
CA SER A 37 -1.04 8.93 -5.88
C SER A 37 -0.90 8.46 -7.31
N PHE A 38 -1.66 7.42 -7.64
CA PHE A 38 -1.69 6.85 -8.98
C PHE A 38 -3.14 6.63 -9.38
N VAL A 39 -3.40 6.69 -10.67
CA VAL A 39 -4.73 6.39 -11.19
C VAL A 39 -4.89 4.87 -11.27
N THR A 40 -6.12 4.38 -11.09
CA THR A 40 -6.36 2.94 -11.04
C THR A 40 -6.49 2.33 -12.44
N MET A 41 -5.63 2.70 -13.36
CA MET A 41 -5.54 2.06 -14.67
C MET A 41 -4.33 1.15 -14.68
N THR A 42 -4.42 0.10 -15.46
CA THR A 42 -3.37 -0.93 -15.47
C THR A 42 -1.98 -0.33 -15.69
N ARG A 43 -1.89 0.59 -16.64
CA ARG A 43 -0.60 1.22 -16.92
C ARG A 43 -0.07 1.96 -15.69
N ASP A 44 -0.96 2.67 -15.01
CA ASP A 44 -0.55 3.45 -13.84
C ASP A 44 -0.29 2.56 -12.65
N LEU A 45 -1.00 1.44 -12.54
CA LEU A 45 -0.74 0.49 -11.48
C LEU A 45 0.61 -0.21 -11.68
N ARG A 46 0.99 -0.42 -12.92
CA ARG A 46 2.32 -0.96 -13.20
C ARG A 46 3.39 0.06 -12.85
N ALA A 47 3.11 1.33 -13.11
CA ALA A 47 4.04 2.38 -12.71
C ALA A 47 4.16 2.45 -11.19
N LEU A 48 3.06 2.23 -10.49
CA LEU A 48 3.09 2.13 -9.03
C LEU A 48 3.99 0.98 -8.60
N ALA A 49 3.86 -0.18 -9.24
CA ALA A 49 4.68 -1.33 -8.89
C ALA A 49 6.15 -1.03 -9.12
N ASP A 50 6.47 -0.39 -10.24
CA ASP A 50 7.86 -0.03 -10.53
C ASP A 50 8.40 0.96 -9.50
N TYR A 51 7.57 1.92 -9.12
CA TYR A 51 7.94 2.92 -8.13
C TYR A 51 8.25 2.26 -6.78
N LEU A 52 7.36 1.38 -6.34
CA LEU A 52 7.55 0.69 -5.07
C LEU A 52 8.79 -0.19 -5.10
N GLN A 53 9.00 -0.89 -6.21
CA GLN A 53 10.13 -1.77 -6.33
C GLN A 53 11.43 -1.00 -6.35
N ALA A 54 11.45 0.16 -7.00
CA ALA A 54 12.63 1.00 -7.03
C ALA A 54 12.99 1.52 -5.63
N LEU A 55 12.03 1.64 -4.75
CA LEU A 55 12.28 2.08 -3.39
C LEU A 55 12.61 0.94 -2.44
N GLY A 56 12.70 -0.28 -2.95
CA GLY A 56 13.05 -1.41 -2.12
C GLY A 56 11.91 -1.98 -1.31
N VAL A 57 10.68 -1.68 -1.70
CA VAL A 57 9.50 -2.20 -1.01
C VAL A 57 9.38 -3.68 -1.30
N THR A 58 9.13 -4.46 -0.26
CA THR A 58 8.90 -5.89 -0.39
C THR A 58 7.51 -6.30 0.09
N HIS A 59 6.95 -5.56 1.02
CA HIS A 59 5.66 -5.89 1.61
C HIS A 59 4.70 -4.72 1.42
N VAL A 60 3.50 -5.02 0.99
CA VAL A 60 2.49 -4.01 0.70
C VAL A 60 1.20 -4.41 1.40
N ALA A 61 0.70 -3.52 2.24
CA ALA A 61 -0.62 -3.66 2.83
C ALA A 61 -1.56 -2.75 2.09
N MET A 62 -2.72 -3.23 1.71
CA MET A 62 -3.67 -2.38 1.02
C MET A 62 -5.02 -2.41 1.72
N GLU A 63 -5.68 -1.27 1.69
CA GLU A 63 -6.97 -1.08 2.28
C GLU A 63 -7.91 -0.56 1.21
N ALA A 64 -9.07 -1.16 1.10
CA ALA A 64 -10.04 -0.77 0.10
C ALA A 64 -11.42 -1.22 0.55
N THR A 65 -12.45 -0.50 0.11
CA THR A 65 -13.81 -0.93 0.36
C THR A 65 -14.24 -1.88 -0.75
N GLY A 66 -15.06 -2.84 -0.39
CA GLY A 66 -15.62 -3.77 -1.36
C GLY A 66 -14.54 -4.53 -2.08
N VAL A 67 -14.63 -4.52 -3.40
CA VAL A 67 -13.72 -5.30 -4.25
C VAL A 67 -12.74 -4.41 -5.00
N LEU A 68 -12.59 -3.16 -4.60
CA LEU A 68 -11.70 -2.25 -5.29
C LEU A 68 -10.24 -2.68 -5.25
N TRP A 69 -9.89 -3.52 -4.29
CA TRP A 69 -8.51 -3.99 -4.13
C TRP A 69 -8.09 -4.94 -5.24
N LYS A 70 -9.04 -5.59 -5.91
CA LYS A 70 -8.70 -6.69 -6.83
C LYS A 70 -7.81 -6.30 -7.99
N PRO A 71 -8.08 -5.22 -8.72
CA PRO A 71 -7.19 -4.87 -9.83
C PRO A 71 -5.78 -4.54 -9.34
N VAL A 72 -5.68 -3.89 -8.20
CA VAL A 72 -4.38 -3.51 -7.64
C VAL A 72 -3.63 -4.76 -7.23
N TRP A 73 -4.32 -5.67 -6.56
CA TRP A 73 -3.73 -6.93 -6.12
C TRP A 73 -3.16 -7.70 -7.31
N ASN A 74 -3.95 -7.80 -8.38
CA ASN A 74 -3.54 -8.58 -9.54
C ASN A 74 -2.26 -8.05 -10.17
N VAL A 75 -2.06 -6.75 -10.13
CA VAL A 75 -0.84 -6.17 -10.69
C VAL A 75 0.35 -6.37 -9.77
N LEU A 76 0.12 -6.33 -8.46
CA LEU A 76 1.22 -6.32 -7.50
C LEU A 76 1.62 -7.70 -6.99
N GLU A 77 0.76 -8.70 -7.13
CA GLU A 77 1.00 -9.95 -6.42
C GLU A 77 2.24 -10.70 -6.86
N SER A 78 2.70 -10.47 -8.08
CA SER A 78 3.88 -11.19 -8.57
C SER A 78 5.19 -10.56 -8.09
N ARG A 79 5.12 -9.39 -7.49
CA ARG A 79 6.34 -8.66 -7.11
C ARG A 79 6.46 -8.42 -5.60
N PHE A 80 5.37 -8.53 -4.87
CA PHE A 80 5.37 -8.14 -3.45
C PHE A 80 4.61 -9.15 -2.63
N THR A 81 4.93 -9.18 -1.36
CA THR A 81 4.11 -9.88 -0.39
C THR A 81 2.98 -8.95 0.01
N LEU A 82 1.75 -9.37 -0.25
CA LEU A 82 0.59 -8.52 -0.09
C LEU A 82 -0.25 -8.90 1.12
N LEU A 83 -0.81 -7.89 1.75
CA LEU A 83 -1.76 -8.08 2.84
C LEU A 83 -2.96 -7.19 2.57
N LEU A 84 -4.14 -7.77 2.60
CA LEU A 84 -5.36 -7.00 2.47
C LEU A 84 -5.89 -6.67 3.84
N VAL A 85 -6.02 -5.38 4.12
CA VAL A 85 -6.50 -4.90 5.39
C VAL A 85 -7.89 -4.33 5.16
N LYS A 86 -8.86 -4.81 5.91
CA LYS A 86 -10.19 -4.28 5.78
C LYS A 86 -10.35 -3.09 6.69
N PRO A 87 -11.08 -2.08 6.24
CA PRO A 87 -11.30 -0.92 7.09
C PRO A 87 -11.89 -1.33 8.43
N PRO A 88 -11.50 -0.67 9.49
CA PRO A 88 -12.03 -1.01 10.80
C PRO A 88 -13.53 -0.74 10.87
N HIS A 89 -14.19 -1.56 11.67
CA HIS A 89 -15.64 -1.41 11.86
C HIS A 89 -15.97 -0.65 13.13
N LEU A 90 -15.06 0.19 13.56
CA LEU A 90 -15.22 0.85 14.84
C LEU A 90 -16.49 1.69 14.93
N LYS A 91 -16.84 2.34 13.84
CA LYS A 91 -18.03 3.17 13.86
C LYS A 91 -19.32 2.38 13.87
N LYS A 92 -19.22 1.08 13.76
CA LYS A 92 -20.41 0.24 13.82
C LYS A 92 -20.51 -0.51 15.11
N VAL A 93 -19.63 -0.24 16.04
CA VAL A 93 -19.67 -0.90 17.34
C VAL A 93 -20.83 -0.35 18.13
N PRO A 94 -21.77 -1.19 18.58
CA PRO A 94 -22.92 -0.69 19.33
C PRO A 94 -22.48 0.04 20.59
N GLY A 95 -23.17 1.12 20.88
CA GLY A 95 -22.90 1.88 22.08
C GLY A 95 -21.69 2.76 22.02
N ARG A 96 -21.02 2.79 20.88
CA ARG A 96 -19.82 3.56 20.75
C ARG A 96 -20.05 4.68 19.78
N LYS A 97 -19.74 5.86 20.23
CA LYS A 97 -19.89 6.99 19.35
C LYS A 97 -18.79 7.06 18.35
N PRO A 98 -19.11 7.38 17.12
CA PRO A 98 -18.05 7.62 16.13
C PRO A 98 -17.29 8.86 16.56
N THR A 99 -16.04 8.81 16.43
CA THR A 99 -15.23 9.96 16.79
C THR A 99 -14.39 10.40 15.66
#